data_130aef9e3c655cfb3edfa6117f28972d
#
_entry.id   130aef9e3c655cfb3edfa6117f28972d
#
_cell.length_a   1.000
_cell.length_b   1.000
_cell.length_c   1.000
_cell.angle_alpha   90.00
_cell.angle_beta   90.00
_cell.angle_gamma   90.00
#
_symmetry.space_group_name_H-M   'P 1'
#
loop_
_entity.id
_entity.type
_entity.pdbx_description
1 polymer ?
#
loop_
_entity_poly.entity_id
_entity_poly.type
_entity_poly.pdbx_seq_one_letter_code
_entity_poly.pdbx_strand_id
1 'polypeptide(L)'
;MIAASLRELTDKIAYRDDTVAYKELFLLYHKRLLNFSMTITHSKESAEEVVSDVFMKIWSNRKTLPTIENFHLYIYIVTKNLSINRLLKEKKENTFSLDDVEIDIKNIYADPEELMITAEMQKRIQAAIQALPPKCQLIFKLIREDGLKYKEVAELLNLSVKTVENQMTIALKKISESIRFHLVHNMN
;
A
#
# COMPACT_ATOMS: atom_id res chain seq x y z
N MET A 1 7.15 17.85 0.06
CA MET A 1 5.83 18.50 -0.14
C MET A 1 4.70 17.70 0.50
N ILE A 2 4.54 16.37 0.25
CA ILE A 2 3.42 15.57 0.78
C ILE A 2 3.32 15.59 2.32
N ALA A 3 4.42 15.49 3.05
CA ALA A 3 4.40 15.42 4.52
C ALA A 3 3.92 16.73 5.19
N ALA A 4 4.28 17.90 4.65
CA ALA A 4 3.82 19.19 5.18
C ALA A 4 2.32 19.40 4.92
N SER A 5 1.83 19.01 3.75
CA SER A 5 0.41 19.01 3.40
C SER A 5 -0.39 18.02 4.27
N LEU A 6 0.16 16.83 4.55
CA LEU A 6 -0.51 15.82 5.35
C LEU A 6 -0.68 16.25 6.81
N ARG A 7 0.34 16.90 7.40
CA ARG A 7 0.25 17.46 8.75
C ARG A 7 -0.81 18.56 8.83
N GLU A 8 -0.86 19.43 7.81
CA GLU A 8 -1.89 20.46 7.75
C GLU A 8 -3.31 19.86 7.69
N LEU A 9 -3.51 18.79 6.91
CA LEU A 9 -4.80 18.08 6.85
C LEU A 9 -5.16 17.49 8.21
N THR A 10 -4.24 16.77 8.86
CA THR A 10 -4.49 16.18 10.17
C THR A 10 -4.77 17.22 11.25
N ASP A 11 -4.10 18.37 11.21
CA ASP A 11 -4.34 19.48 12.14
C ASP A 11 -5.73 20.12 11.92
N LYS A 12 -6.14 20.36 10.67
CA LYS A 12 -7.49 20.85 10.34
C LYS A 12 -8.57 19.89 10.84
N ILE A 13 -8.39 18.59 10.61
CA ILE A 13 -9.31 17.55 11.06
C ILE A 13 -9.39 17.53 12.59
N ALA A 14 -8.24 17.59 13.29
CA ALA A 14 -8.16 17.48 14.74
C ALA A 14 -8.72 18.70 15.47
N TYR A 15 -8.35 19.91 15.03
CA TYR A 15 -8.65 21.15 15.79
C TYR A 15 -9.90 21.86 15.32
N ARG A 16 -10.32 21.65 14.06
CA ARG A 16 -11.46 22.36 13.46
C ARG A 16 -12.62 21.45 13.07
N ASP A 17 -12.49 20.13 13.29
CA ASP A 17 -13.46 19.12 12.84
C ASP A 17 -13.78 19.27 11.35
N ASP A 18 -12.76 19.63 10.55
CA ASP A 18 -12.87 19.98 9.14
C ASP A 18 -13.17 18.75 8.29
N THR A 19 -14.43 18.64 7.84
CA THR A 19 -14.91 17.54 7.01
C THR A 19 -14.38 17.59 5.58
N VAL A 20 -13.97 18.78 5.08
CA VAL A 20 -13.37 18.92 3.74
C VAL A 20 -11.96 18.35 3.77
N ALA A 21 -11.15 18.72 4.76
CA ALA A 21 -9.82 18.14 4.98
C ALA A 21 -9.90 16.62 5.20
N TYR A 22 -10.92 16.14 5.89
CA TYR A 22 -11.16 14.70 6.07
C TYR A 22 -11.50 14.01 4.73
N LYS A 23 -12.32 14.61 3.89
CA LYS A 23 -12.63 14.11 2.56
C LYS A 23 -11.37 14.05 1.68
N GLU A 24 -10.51 15.07 1.73
CA GLU A 24 -9.22 15.07 1.03
C GLU A 24 -8.33 13.93 1.49
N LEU A 25 -8.23 13.71 2.82
CA LEU A 25 -7.51 12.57 3.40
C LEU A 25 -8.08 11.23 2.91
N PHE A 26 -9.41 11.10 2.88
CA PHE A 26 -10.08 9.92 2.35
C PHE A 26 -9.70 9.66 0.88
N LEU A 27 -9.81 10.65 0.02
CA LEU A 27 -9.48 10.51 -1.40
C LEU A 27 -8.01 10.14 -1.63
N LEU A 28 -7.09 10.67 -0.81
CA LEU A 28 -5.67 10.39 -0.89
C LEU A 28 -5.33 8.93 -0.56
N TYR A 29 -6.03 8.33 0.42
CA TYR A 29 -5.66 7.03 0.96
C TYR A 29 -6.60 5.89 0.57
N HIS A 30 -7.87 6.13 0.30
CA HIS A 30 -8.89 5.08 0.14
C HIS A 30 -8.46 3.95 -0.81
N LYS A 31 -8.07 4.28 -2.05
CA LYS A 31 -7.68 3.29 -3.07
C LYS A 31 -6.44 2.50 -2.65
N ARG A 32 -5.45 3.18 -2.07
CA ARG A 32 -4.19 2.57 -1.61
C ARG A 32 -4.43 1.58 -0.47
N LEU A 33 -5.20 2.00 0.53
CA LEU A 33 -5.55 1.15 1.68
C LEU A 33 -6.44 -0.01 1.28
N LEU A 34 -7.38 0.20 0.34
CA LEU A 34 -8.20 -0.86 -0.22
C LEU A 34 -7.34 -1.94 -0.87
N ASN A 35 -6.43 -1.53 -1.76
CA ASN A 35 -5.50 -2.44 -2.41
C ASN A 35 -4.62 -3.18 -1.40
N PHE A 36 -4.10 -2.46 -0.40
CA PHE A 36 -3.28 -3.07 0.65
C PHE A 36 -4.09 -4.06 1.51
N SER A 37 -5.30 -3.69 1.94
CA SER A 37 -6.18 -4.58 2.71
C SER A 37 -6.54 -5.83 1.92
N MET A 38 -6.81 -5.73 0.62
CA MET A 38 -7.10 -6.87 -0.25
C MET A 38 -5.96 -7.89 -0.31
N THR A 39 -4.70 -7.48 -0.15
CA THR A 39 -3.57 -8.42 -0.09
C THR A 39 -3.57 -9.29 1.16
N ILE A 40 -4.32 -8.89 2.19
CA ILE A 40 -4.42 -9.59 3.47
C ILE A 40 -5.74 -10.33 3.59
N THR A 41 -6.85 -9.68 3.26
CA THR A 41 -8.22 -10.24 3.41
C THR A 41 -8.61 -11.19 2.29
N HIS A 42 -7.97 -11.06 1.11
CA HIS A 42 -8.30 -11.80 -0.12
C HIS A 42 -9.76 -11.66 -0.58
N SER A 43 -10.49 -10.70 -0.04
CA SER A 43 -11.88 -10.37 -0.36
C SER A 43 -12.01 -8.86 -0.53
N LYS A 44 -12.67 -8.44 -1.60
CA LYS A 44 -12.92 -7.03 -1.86
C LYS A 44 -13.90 -6.46 -0.83
N GLU A 45 -14.94 -7.21 -0.53
CA GLU A 45 -15.97 -6.84 0.43
C GLU A 45 -15.37 -6.64 1.82
N SER A 46 -14.57 -7.60 2.28
CA SER A 46 -13.87 -7.52 3.57
C SER A 46 -12.87 -6.36 3.61
N ALA A 47 -12.18 -6.09 2.50
CA ALA A 47 -11.25 -4.95 2.41
C ALA A 47 -11.98 -3.60 2.43
N GLU A 48 -13.15 -3.49 1.78
CA GLU A 48 -13.99 -2.29 1.81
C GLU A 48 -14.50 -1.99 3.23
N GLU A 49 -14.95 -3.01 3.97
CA GLU A 49 -15.34 -2.87 5.37
C GLU A 49 -14.16 -2.44 6.24
N VAL A 50 -12.99 -3.07 6.08
CA VAL A 50 -11.76 -2.69 6.81
C VAL A 50 -11.39 -1.24 6.57
N VAL A 51 -11.42 -0.78 5.32
CA VAL A 51 -11.09 0.62 4.98
C VAL A 51 -12.11 1.57 5.60
N SER A 52 -13.39 1.23 5.59
CA SER A 52 -14.43 2.01 6.28
C SER A 52 -14.14 2.11 7.77
N ASP A 53 -13.79 1.01 8.42
CA ASP A 53 -13.42 0.97 9.84
C ASP A 53 -12.17 1.80 10.14
N VAL A 54 -11.16 1.77 9.26
CA VAL A 54 -9.96 2.63 9.37
C VAL A 54 -10.36 4.10 9.41
N PHE A 55 -11.17 4.56 8.46
CA PHE A 55 -11.58 5.95 8.41
C PHE A 55 -12.50 6.34 9.58
N MET A 56 -13.42 5.46 10.00
CA MET A 56 -14.21 5.68 11.21
C MET A 56 -13.32 5.83 12.46
N LYS A 57 -12.30 4.98 12.59
CA LYS A 57 -11.35 5.05 13.69
C LYS A 57 -10.53 6.34 13.67
N ILE A 58 -10.08 6.79 12.49
CA ILE A 58 -9.37 8.06 12.33
C ILE A 58 -10.25 9.23 12.76
N TRP A 59 -11.50 9.27 12.31
CA TRP A 59 -12.44 10.33 12.68
C TRP A 59 -12.74 10.34 14.17
N SER A 60 -13.02 9.17 14.76
CA SER A 60 -13.31 9.04 16.18
C SER A 60 -12.14 9.48 17.07
N ASN A 61 -10.91 9.21 16.63
CA ASN A 61 -9.69 9.56 17.35
C ASN A 61 -9.00 10.83 16.80
N ARG A 62 -9.70 11.66 16.03
CA ARG A 62 -9.10 12.78 15.31
C ARG A 62 -8.33 13.77 16.19
N LYS A 63 -8.72 13.94 17.45
CA LYS A 63 -8.03 14.85 18.39
C LYS A 63 -6.60 14.39 18.71
N THR A 64 -6.27 13.13 18.51
CA THR A 64 -4.93 12.60 18.73
C THR A 64 -4.06 12.59 17.49
N LEU A 65 -4.61 12.86 16.29
CA LEU A 65 -3.85 12.83 15.02
C LEU A 65 -2.59 13.71 15.05
N PRO A 66 -2.60 14.93 15.61
CA PRO A 66 -1.42 15.78 15.66
C PRO A 66 -0.25 15.22 16.49
N THR A 67 -0.52 14.27 17.39
CA THR A 67 0.52 13.61 18.20
C THR A 67 1.23 12.47 17.47
N ILE A 68 0.72 12.08 16.31
CA ILE A 68 1.27 11.00 15.51
C ILE A 68 2.41 11.55 14.64
N GLU A 69 3.64 11.16 14.95
CA GLU A 69 4.83 11.65 14.23
C GLU A 69 4.82 11.27 12.74
N ASN A 70 4.40 10.04 12.46
CA ASN A 70 4.34 9.49 11.10
C ASN A 70 2.94 8.97 10.78
N PHE A 71 2.05 9.88 10.41
CA PHE A 71 0.67 9.53 10.06
C PHE A 71 0.61 8.59 8.85
N HIS A 72 1.52 8.74 7.89
CA HIS A 72 1.55 7.90 6.70
C HIS A 72 1.79 6.42 7.06
N LEU A 73 2.77 6.11 7.90
CA LEU A 73 3.00 4.75 8.39
C LEU A 73 1.85 4.29 9.31
N TYR A 74 1.37 5.16 10.18
CA TYR A 74 0.30 4.85 11.13
C TYR A 74 -0.96 4.32 10.45
N ILE A 75 -1.45 4.97 9.38
CA ILE A 75 -2.67 4.56 8.70
C ILE A 75 -2.53 3.16 8.07
N TYR A 76 -1.34 2.81 7.56
CA TYR A 76 -1.04 1.46 7.05
C TYR A 76 -0.99 0.41 8.17
N ILE A 77 -0.40 0.74 9.33
CA ILE A 77 -0.40 -0.15 10.50
C ILE A 77 -1.84 -0.41 10.99
N VAL A 78 -2.67 0.63 11.08
CA VAL A 78 -4.09 0.48 11.44
C VAL A 78 -4.81 -0.42 10.45
N THR A 79 -4.62 -0.19 9.14
CA THR A 79 -5.22 -0.99 8.09
C THR A 79 -4.79 -2.45 8.18
N LYS A 80 -3.48 -2.71 8.34
CA LYS A 80 -2.95 -4.07 8.52
C LYS A 80 -3.62 -4.79 9.68
N ASN A 81 -3.66 -4.14 10.84
CA ASN A 81 -4.19 -4.76 12.06
C ASN A 81 -5.69 -5.09 11.93
N LEU A 82 -6.48 -4.18 11.34
CA LEU A 82 -7.90 -4.42 11.10
C LEU A 82 -8.11 -5.52 10.04
N SER A 83 -7.30 -5.55 8.98
CA SER A 83 -7.36 -6.60 7.96
C SER A 83 -7.07 -7.99 8.54
N ILE A 84 -6.05 -8.11 9.40
CA ILE A 84 -5.72 -9.36 10.09
C ILE A 84 -6.87 -9.76 11.01
N ASN A 85 -7.40 -8.85 11.82
CA ASN A 85 -8.53 -9.14 12.72
C ASN A 85 -9.76 -9.60 11.93
N ARG A 86 -10.04 -9.00 10.78
CA ARG A 86 -11.12 -9.40 9.89
C ARG A 86 -10.92 -10.83 9.37
N LEU A 87 -9.73 -11.11 8.83
CA LEU A 87 -9.36 -12.43 8.32
C LEU A 87 -9.50 -13.52 9.39
N LEU A 88 -9.04 -13.25 10.63
CA LEU A 88 -9.15 -14.19 11.75
C LEU A 88 -10.61 -14.48 12.12
N LYS A 89 -11.47 -13.46 12.13
CA LYS A 89 -12.91 -13.64 12.39
C LYS A 89 -13.58 -14.51 11.32
N GLU A 90 -13.20 -14.35 10.07
CA GLU A 90 -13.78 -15.11 8.94
C GLU A 90 -13.32 -16.57 8.93
N LYS A 91 -12.05 -16.81 9.25
CA LYS A 91 -11.48 -18.17 9.29
C LYS A 91 -11.83 -18.95 10.55
N LYS A 92 -12.45 -18.34 11.57
CA LYS A 92 -12.73 -18.95 12.89
C LYS A 92 -11.49 -19.56 13.58
N GLU A 93 -10.30 -19.11 13.25
CA GLU A 93 -9.03 -19.62 13.77
C GLU A 93 -8.40 -18.62 14.74
N ASN A 94 -8.00 -19.10 15.93
CA ASN A 94 -7.52 -18.26 17.03
C ASN A 94 -6.03 -17.89 17.00
N THR A 95 -5.25 -18.36 16.02
CA THR A 95 -3.81 -18.11 15.96
C THR A 95 -3.34 -17.99 14.51
N PHE A 96 -3.01 -16.77 14.09
CA PHE A 96 -2.35 -16.52 12.81
C PHE A 96 -1.18 -15.56 13.04
N SER A 97 0.01 -15.94 12.56
CA SER A 97 1.16 -15.05 12.38
C SER A 97 1.06 -14.36 11.01
N LEU A 98 1.64 -13.16 10.89
CA LEU A 98 1.80 -12.48 9.59
C LEU A 98 2.58 -13.33 8.57
N ASP A 99 3.42 -14.25 9.04
CA ASP A 99 4.17 -15.16 8.19
C ASP A 99 3.26 -16.24 7.54
N ASP A 100 2.06 -16.47 8.11
CA ASP A 100 1.06 -17.41 7.62
C ASP A 100 0.04 -16.76 6.66
N VAL A 101 0.08 -15.43 6.48
CA VAL A 101 -0.81 -14.73 5.55
C VAL A 101 -0.25 -14.89 4.13
N GLU A 102 -0.89 -15.74 3.36
CA GLU A 102 -0.65 -15.85 1.91
C GLU A 102 -1.05 -14.52 1.24
N ILE A 103 -0.06 -13.78 0.73
CA ILE A 103 -0.29 -12.50 0.06
C ILE A 103 -0.67 -12.79 -1.40
N ASP A 104 -1.96 -12.75 -1.72
CA ASP A 104 -2.43 -12.87 -3.10
C ASP A 104 -2.67 -11.47 -3.71
N ILE A 105 -1.89 -11.13 -4.75
CA ILE A 105 -1.88 -9.80 -5.36
C ILE A 105 -2.48 -9.83 -6.79
N LYS A 106 -3.24 -10.86 -7.15
CA LYS A 106 -3.66 -11.09 -8.55
C LYS A 106 -4.51 -9.99 -9.17
N ASN A 107 -5.08 -9.04 -8.39
CA ASN A 107 -6.07 -8.09 -8.90
C ASN A 107 -5.85 -6.62 -8.49
N ILE A 108 -4.61 -6.16 -8.31
CA ILE A 108 -4.36 -4.75 -7.98
C ILE A 108 -4.07 -3.98 -9.28
N TYR A 109 -5.06 -3.22 -9.73
CA TYR A 109 -4.91 -2.31 -10.86
C TYR A 109 -4.04 -1.12 -10.48
N ALA A 110 -2.93 -0.90 -11.20
CA ALA A 110 -2.17 0.33 -11.12
C ALA A 110 -2.87 1.42 -11.95
N ASP A 111 -2.93 2.61 -11.40
CA ASP A 111 -3.35 3.81 -12.12
C ASP A 111 -2.15 4.34 -12.93
N PRO A 112 -2.28 4.57 -14.23
CA PRO A 112 -1.17 4.99 -15.08
C PRO A 112 -1.13 6.52 -15.21
N GLU A 113 -1.02 7.27 -14.13
CA GLU A 113 -0.71 8.70 -14.22
C GLU A 113 0.77 8.96 -13.96
N GLU A 114 1.38 9.67 -14.91
CA GLU A 114 2.74 10.21 -14.99
C GLU A 114 3.82 9.27 -15.53
N LEU A 115 3.95 9.29 -16.86
CA LEU A 115 5.22 9.39 -17.60
C LEU A 115 4.89 9.38 -19.12
N MET A 116 5.60 10.15 -19.94
CA MET A 116 5.54 10.09 -21.41
C MET A 116 6.08 8.72 -21.92
N ILE A 117 5.50 7.66 -21.44
CA ILE A 117 5.78 6.27 -21.81
C ILE A 117 4.65 5.86 -22.75
N THR A 118 4.96 5.23 -23.88
CA THR A 118 3.93 4.71 -24.78
C THR A 118 3.02 3.75 -24.02
N ALA A 119 1.73 3.68 -24.40
CA ALA A 119 0.75 2.77 -23.75
C ALA A 119 1.24 1.30 -23.76
N GLU A 120 2.05 0.93 -24.74
CA GLU A 120 2.67 -0.39 -24.83
C GLU A 120 3.73 -0.60 -23.75
N MET A 121 4.60 0.38 -23.52
CA MET A 121 5.62 0.30 -22.46
C MET A 121 4.98 0.25 -21.07
N GLN A 122 3.91 1.01 -20.83
CA GLN A 122 3.15 0.95 -19.58
C GLN A 122 2.59 -0.46 -19.32
N LYS A 123 1.95 -1.06 -20.34
CA LYS A 123 1.44 -2.44 -20.23
C LYS A 123 2.55 -3.44 -19.90
N ARG A 124 3.74 -3.28 -20.46
CA ARG A 124 4.90 -4.16 -20.22
C ARG A 124 5.46 -4.00 -18.81
N ILE A 125 5.63 -2.76 -18.34
CA ILE A 125 6.05 -2.49 -16.97
C ILE A 125 5.05 -3.12 -16.01
N GLN A 126 3.76 -2.93 -16.26
CA GLN A 126 2.71 -3.49 -15.43
C GLN A 126 2.74 -5.02 -15.42
N ALA A 127 2.90 -5.65 -16.58
CA ALA A 127 3.04 -7.11 -16.67
C ALA A 127 4.29 -7.61 -15.93
N ALA A 128 5.42 -6.88 -16.00
CA ALA A 128 6.63 -7.23 -15.29
C ALA A 128 6.45 -7.11 -13.75
N ILE A 129 5.73 -6.09 -13.28
CA ILE A 129 5.37 -5.94 -11.87
C ILE A 129 4.44 -7.08 -11.42
N GLN A 130 3.45 -7.43 -12.23
CA GLN A 130 2.53 -8.55 -11.93
C GLN A 130 3.22 -9.91 -11.88
N ALA A 131 4.32 -10.08 -12.63
CA ALA A 131 5.13 -11.31 -12.65
C ALA A 131 6.10 -11.42 -11.46
N LEU A 132 6.20 -10.41 -10.59
CA LEU A 132 7.00 -10.49 -9.37
C LEU A 132 6.39 -11.49 -8.38
N PRO A 133 7.24 -12.19 -7.57
CA PRO A 133 6.74 -12.96 -6.44
C PRO A 133 5.87 -12.08 -5.52
N PRO A 134 4.81 -12.61 -4.90
CA PRO A 134 3.83 -11.81 -4.15
C PRO A 134 4.45 -10.86 -3.11
N LYS A 135 5.33 -11.36 -2.26
CA LYS A 135 6.01 -10.54 -1.24
C LYS A 135 6.90 -9.44 -1.86
N CYS A 136 7.59 -9.75 -2.96
CA CYS A 136 8.41 -8.80 -3.71
C CYS A 136 7.55 -7.70 -4.34
N GLN A 137 6.42 -8.08 -4.92
CA GLN A 137 5.47 -7.16 -5.54
C GLN A 137 4.84 -6.21 -4.50
N LEU A 138 4.41 -6.73 -3.35
CA LEU A 138 3.89 -5.91 -2.26
C LEU A 138 4.91 -4.86 -1.80
N ILE A 139 6.15 -5.29 -1.51
CA ILE A 139 7.23 -4.38 -1.08
C ILE A 139 7.49 -3.31 -2.14
N PHE A 140 7.54 -3.71 -3.42
CA PHE A 140 7.73 -2.77 -4.53
C PHE A 140 6.61 -1.72 -4.58
N LYS A 141 5.34 -2.12 -4.45
CA LYS A 141 4.20 -1.20 -4.46
C LYS A 141 4.20 -0.26 -3.26
N LEU A 142 4.39 -0.76 -2.05
CA LEU A 142 4.45 0.06 -0.85
C LEU A 142 5.53 1.16 -0.95
N ILE A 143 6.66 0.87 -1.58
CA ILE A 143 7.76 1.83 -1.72
C ILE A 143 7.52 2.77 -2.90
N ARG A 144 7.15 2.26 -4.09
CA ARG A 144 7.09 3.05 -5.33
C ARG A 144 5.76 3.74 -5.58
N GLU A 145 4.66 3.06 -5.28
CA GLU A 145 3.32 3.59 -5.52
C GLU A 145 2.79 4.32 -4.27
N ASP A 146 3.01 3.73 -3.09
CA ASP A 146 2.49 4.27 -1.85
C ASP A 146 3.46 5.26 -1.16
N GLY A 147 4.75 5.24 -1.50
CA GLY A 147 5.73 6.21 -1.03
C GLY A 147 6.28 5.95 0.36
N LEU A 148 6.10 4.73 0.91
CA LEU A 148 6.69 4.32 2.18
C LEU A 148 8.22 4.17 2.05
N LYS A 149 8.95 4.53 3.11
CA LYS A 149 10.40 4.35 3.18
C LYS A 149 10.74 2.89 3.51
N TYR A 150 11.93 2.44 3.16
CA TYR A 150 12.40 1.07 3.46
C TYR A 150 12.23 0.66 4.93
N LYS A 151 12.56 1.56 5.86
CA LYS A 151 12.39 1.33 7.30
C LYS A 151 10.92 1.18 7.69
N GLU A 152 10.05 1.98 7.08
CA GLU A 152 8.61 1.96 7.33
C GLU A 152 7.97 0.67 6.80
N VAL A 153 8.40 0.20 5.61
CA VAL A 153 7.96 -1.09 5.07
C VAL A 153 8.49 -2.26 5.91
N ALA A 154 9.73 -2.17 6.40
CA ALA A 154 10.30 -3.17 7.29
C ALA A 154 9.50 -3.27 8.60
N GLU A 155 9.15 -2.15 9.21
CA GLU A 155 8.29 -2.07 10.41
C GLU A 155 6.87 -2.60 10.11
N LEU A 156 6.24 -2.09 9.03
CA LEU A 156 4.89 -2.48 8.63
C LEU A 156 4.75 -3.99 8.41
N LEU A 157 5.72 -4.61 7.76
CA LEU A 157 5.70 -6.04 7.38
C LEU A 157 6.43 -6.95 8.38
N ASN A 158 6.96 -6.40 9.49
CA ASN A 158 7.77 -7.12 10.47
C ASN A 158 8.99 -7.83 9.84
N LEU A 159 9.72 -7.11 8.98
CA LEU A 159 10.90 -7.59 8.27
C LEU A 159 12.15 -6.81 8.67
N SER A 160 13.35 -7.35 8.36
CA SER A 160 14.55 -6.55 8.42
C SER A 160 14.62 -5.56 7.24
N VAL A 161 15.23 -4.37 7.46
CA VAL A 161 15.48 -3.41 6.37
C VAL A 161 16.28 -4.06 5.25
N LYS A 162 17.23 -4.94 5.60
CA LYS A 162 18.04 -5.69 4.63
C LYS A 162 17.19 -6.62 3.75
N THR A 163 16.15 -7.24 4.34
CA THR A 163 15.19 -8.05 3.57
C THR A 163 14.43 -7.19 2.57
N VAL A 164 13.97 -6.00 2.98
CA VAL A 164 13.26 -5.05 2.09
C VAL A 164 14.16 -4.60 0.95
N GLU A 165 15.43 -4.24 1.22
CA GLU A 165 16.42 -3.86 0.21
C GLU A 165 16.66 -5.00 -0.80
N ASN A 166 16.81 -6.22 -0.33
CA ASN A 166 17.02 -7.38 -1.19
C ASN A 166 15.81 -7.63 -2.11
N GLN A 167 14.58 -7.52 -1.57
CA GLN A 167 13.35 -7.66 -2.36
C GLN A 167 13.22 -6.56 -3.42
N MET A 168 13.57 -5.32 -3.10
CA MET A 168 13.60 -4.21 -4.06
C MET A 168 14.64 -4.43 -5.16
N THR A 169 15.82 -4.94 -4.82
CA THR A 169 16.86 -5.29 -5.81
C THR A 169 16.36 -6.36 -6.78
N ILE A 170 15.69 -7.39 -6.28
CA ILE A 170 15.08 -8.45 -7.10
C ILE A 170 13.99 -7.86 -8.01
N ALA A 171 13.11 -7.01 -7.47
CA ALA A 171 12.06 -6.37 -8.24
C ALA A 171 12.62 -5.55 -9.39
N LEU A 172 13.55 -4.65 -9.11
CA LEU A 172 14.16 -3.77 -10.10
C LEU A 172 14.90 -4.55 -11.19
N LYS A 173 15.63 -5.61 -10.81
CA LYS A 173 16.32 -6.49 -11.77
C LYS A 173 15.32 -7.16 -12.72
N LYS A 174 14.28 -7.80 -12.21
CA LYS A 174 13.27 -8.50 -13.03
C LYS A 174 12.51 -7.53 -13.95
N ILE A 175 12.12 -6.35 -13.46
CA ILE A 175 11.47 -5.33 -14.26
C ILE A 175 12.40 -4.84 -15.37
N SER A 176 13.67 -4.55 -15.07
CA SER A 176 14.67 -4.11 -16.05
C SER A 176 14.94 -5.16 -17.12
N GLU A 177 15.06 -6.44 -16.75
CA GLU A 177 15.24 -7.55 -17.69
C GLU A 177 14.04 -7.69 -18.64
N SER A 178 12.83 -7.60 -18.13
CA SER A 178 11.60 -7.66 -18.93
C SER A 178 11.53 -6.52 -19.94
N ILE A 179 11.94 -5.30 -19.59
CA ILE A 179 11.96 -4.14 -20.48
C ILE A 179 13.06 -4.29 -21.53
N ARG A 180 14.28 -4.71 -21.15
CA ARG A 180 15.42 -4.87 -22.07
C ARG A 180 15.16 -5.94 -23.13
N PHE A 181 14.61 -7.08 -22.78
CA PHE A 181 14.31 -8.16 -23.70
C PHE A 181 13.46 -7.69 -24.89
N HIS A 182 12.55 -6.76 -24.65
CA HIS A 182 11.65 -6.24 -25.67
C HIS A 182 12.25 -5.13 -26.55
N LEU A 183 13.17 -4.32 -26.01
CA LEU A 183 13.87 -3.32 -26.81
C LEU A 183 14.77 -3.97 -27.87
N VAL A 184 15.37 -5.11 -27.54
CA VAL A 184 16.24 -5.85 -28.47
C VAL A 184 15.44 -6.59 -29.54
N HIS A 185 14.21 -7.09 -29.27
CA HIS A 185 13.41 -7.88 -30.20
C HIS A 185 12.53 -7.06 -31.15
N ASN A 186 12.30 -5.77 -30.87
CA ASN A 186 11.48 -4.90 -31.70
C ASN A 186 12.31 -3.92 -32.57
N MET A 187 13.64 -4.04 -32.55
CA MET A 187 14.55 -3.28 -33.44
C MET A 187 15.07 -4.11 -34.64
N ASN A 188 14.53 -5.34 -34.84
CA ASN A 188 14.82 -6.16 -36.02
C ASN A 188 13.51 -6.31 -36.88
#